data_57d90298b87bbb6ef63dc38bb68ca4d6
#
_entry.id   57d90298b87bbb6ef63dc38bb68ca4d6
#
_cell.length_a   1.000
_cell.length_b   1.000
_cell.length_c   1.000
_cell.angle_alpha   90.00
_cell.angle_beta   90.00
_cell.angle_gamma   90.00
#
_symmetry.space_group_name_H-M   'P 1'
#
loop_
_entity.id
_entity.type
_entity.pdbx_description
1 polymer ?
#
loop_
_entity_poly.entity_id
_entity_poly.type
_entity_poly.pdbx_seq_one_letter_code
_entity_poly.pdbx_strand_id
1 'polypeptide(L)'
;FTSQDGIIGKGTVPNYTRYTARINSDHVLLKGSDRDIIKIGENLLFYYSNQSTIAQTSTLYNDVYNSIKTTPLLPMHNAEGELFDYHDMQQTGWVYDDKQGNPILMMQKAHGLNKNRTYGLNATAYLEVEPIKNLKWRSSFSYRMTNSSYRSLTAPYQAATNEGSASYIVAQSSAL
;
A
#
# COMPACT_ATOMS: atom_id res chain seq x y z
N PHE A 1 -1.21 11.05 -10.68
CA PHE A 1 -1.07 10.93 -9.23
C PHE A 1 -2.38 10.45 -8.63
N THR A 2 -2.32 9.47 -7.78
CA THR A 2 -3.48 8.98 -7.00
C THR A 2 -3.05 8.86 -5.55
N SER A 3 -3.86 9.40 -4.64
CA SER A 3 -3.70 9.24 -3.19
C SER A 3 -5.04 8.86 -2.61
N GLN A 4 -5.05 7.86 -1.76
CA GLN A 4 -6.25 7.36 -1.10
C GLN A 4 -5.91 6.99 0.34
N ASP A 5 -6.65 7.55 1.27
CA ASP A 5 -6.61 7.19 2.68
C ASP A 5 -7.70 6.18 2.99
N GLY A 6 -7.47 5.34 3.98
CA GLY A 6 -8.49 4.42 4.49
C GLY A 6 -9.62 5.14 5.23
N ILE A 7 -10.78 4.54 5.25
CA ILE A 7 -11.94 5.04 5.99
C ILE A 7 -11.69 4.89 7.49
N ILE A 8 -11.05 3.79 7.91
CA ILE A 8 -10.71 3.51 9.30
C ILE A 8 -9.28 3.99 9.55
N GLY A 9 -9.05 4.70 10.65
CA GLY A 9 -7.74 5.18 11.04
C GLY A 9 -7.20 6.32 10.17
N LYS A 10 -8.07 7.23 9.74
CA LYS A 10 -7.69 8.39 8.92
C LYS A 10 -6.45 9.09 9.46
N GLY A 11 -5.48 9.33 8.59
CA GLY A 11 -4.21 9.96 8.93
C GLY A 11 -3.15 9.03 9.51
N THR A 12 -3.46 7.75 9.71
CA THR A 12 -2.53 6.76 10.27
C THR A 12 -2.25 5.61 9.31
N VAL A 13 -3.24 4.79 9.05
CA VAL A 13 -3.22 3.60 8.18
C VAL A 13 -4.68 3.22 7.90
N PRO A 14 -5.03 2.64 6.77
CA PRO A 14 -4.25 2.35 5.59
C PRO A 14 -4.11 3.56 4.64
N ASN A 15 -3.07 3.57 3.86
CA ASN A 15 -2.93 4.55 2.79
C ASN A 15 -2.37 3.92 1.51
N TYR A 16 -2.68 4.52 0.39
CA TYR A 16 -2.17 4.15 -0.92
C TYR A 16 -1.82 5.40 -1.70
N THR A 17 -0.59 5.45 -2.20
CA THR A 17 -0.11 6.54 -3.06
C THR A 17 0.47 5.94 -4.33
N ARG A 18 0.11 6.49 -5.49
CA ARG A 18 0.64 6.05 -6.79
C ARG A 18 1.00 7.24 -7.66
N TYR A 19 2.20 7.19 -8.18
CA TYR A 19 2.69 8.09 -9.23
C TYR A 19 2.76 7.30 -10.54
N THR A 20 2.28 7.89 -11.61
CA THR A 20 2.30 7.29 -12.93
C THR A 20 2.78 8.32 -13.95
N ALA A 21 3.78 7.94 -14.74
CA ALA A 21 4.26 8.72 -15.88
C ALA A 21 4.10 7.90 -17.16
N ARG A 22 3.60 8.52 -18.21
CA ARG A 22 3.47 7.91 -19.53
C ARG A 22 4.08 8.82 -20.58
N ILE A 23 4.85 8.21 -21.45
CA ILE A 23 5.47 8.85 -22.61
C ILE A 23 5.08 8.02 -23.82
N ASN A 24 4.51 8.68 -24.83
CA ASN A 24 4.26 8.08 -26.14
C ASN A 24 4.90 8.97 -27.17
N SER A 25 5.65 8.38 -28.08
CA SER A 25 6.20 9.12 -29.20
C SER A 25 6.19 8.29 -30.47
N ASP A 26 6.03 8.97 -31.59
CA ASP A 26 6.06 8.42 -32.93
C ASP A 26 6.99 9.27 -33.80
N HIS A 27 7.92 8.61 -34.47
CA HIS A 27 8.91 9.25 -35.32
C HIS A 27 8.92 8.66 -36.71
N VAL A 28 8.88 9.51 -37.70
CA VAL A 28 9.07 9.12 -39.10
C VAL A 28 10.58 9.23 -39.41
N LEU A 29 11.21 8.07 -39.61
CA LEU A 29 12.62 7.99 -39.91
C LEU A 29 12.90 8.20 -41.40
N LEU A 30 12.02 7.69 -42.27
CA LEU A 30 12.14 7.83 -43.70
C LEU A 30 10.79 8.17 -44.31
N LYS A 31 10.74 9.32 -44.97
CA LYS A 31 9.55 9.82 -45.66
C LYS A 31 9.76 9.72 -47.17
N GLY A 32 8.79 9.12 -47.86
CA GLY A 32 8.68 9.15 -49.29
C GLY A 32 7.89 10.36 -49.78
N SER A 33 7.68 10.49 -51.08
CA SER A 33 6.93 11.58 -51.70
C SER A 33 5.41 11.56 -51.33
N ASP A 34 4.85 10.37 -51.13
CA ASP A 34 3.42 10.15 -50.90
C ASP A 34 3.08 9.35 -49.66
N ARG A 35 4.11 8.90 -48.93
CA ARG A 35 3.94 8.09 -47.69
C ARG A 35 5.15 8.14 -46.76
N ASP A 36 4.93 7.72 -45.55
CA ASP A 36 5.99 7.46 -44.58
C ASP A 36 6.48 6.01 -44.76
N ILE A 37 7.73 5.85 -45.15
CA ILE A 37 8.32 4.54 -45.49
C ILE A 37 8.72 3.80 -44.23
N ILE A 38 9.34 4.50 -43.26
CA ILE A 38 9.80 3.91 -42.00
C ILE A 38 9.30 4.77 -40.85
N LYS A 39 8.56 4.17 -39.93
CA LYS A 39 8.14 4.76 -38.67
C LYS A 39 8.62 3.92 -37.51
N ILE A 40 9.04 4.58 -36.45
CA ILE A 40 9.25 3.97 -35.15
C ILE A 40 8.37 4.69 -34.12
N GLY A 41 7.93 3.96 -33.13
CA GLY A 41 7.25 4.56 -32.00
C GLY A 41 7.52 3.81 -30.73
N GLU A 42 7.30 4.52 -29.65
CA GLU A 42 7.51 4.01 -28.31
C GLU A 42 6.37 4.41 -27.39
N ASN A 43 6.05 3.51 -26.47
CA ASN A 43 5.10 3.74 -25.38
C ASN A 43 5.77 3.28 -24.11
N LEU A 44 6.06 4.22 -23.21
CA LEU A 44 6.66 3.99 -21.91
C LEU A 44 5.64 4.32 -20.85
N LEU A 45 5.40 3.40 -19.95
CA LEU A 45 4.60 3.58 -18.75
C LEU A 45 5.45 3.22 -17.54
N PHE A 46 5.75 4.20 -16.73
CA PHE A 46 6.38 4.02 -15.42
C PHE A 46 5.34 4.28 -14.32
N TYR A 47 5.35 3.45 -13.29
CA TYR A 47 4.59 3.73 -12.07
C TYR A 47 5.39 3.36 -10.82
N TYR A 48 5.16 4.13 -9.80
CA TYR A 48 5.59 3.87 -8.43
C TYR A 48 4.38 3.89 -7.52
N SER A 49 4.21 2.89 -6.68
CA SER A 49 3.19 2.88 -5.64
C SER A 49 3.78 2.55 -4.28
N ASN A 50 3.23 3.20 -3.27
CA ASN A 50 3.51 2.94 -1.87
C ASN A 50 2.19 2.70 -1.16
N GLN A 51 2.10 1.58 -0.46
CA GLN A 51 0.89 1.15 0.22
C GLN A 51 1.21 0.72 1.64
N SER A 52 0.41 1.19 2.58
CA SER A 52 0.32 0.65 3.93
C SER A 52 -1.05 -0.01 4.10
N THR A 53 -1.09 -1.20 4.67
CA THR A 53 -2.30 -2.00 4.80
C THR A 53 -2.62 -2.28 6.26
N ILE A 54 -3.91 -2.44 6.55
CA ILE A 54 -4.41 -2.95 7.84
C ILE A 54 -4.31 -4.48 7.88
N ALA A 55 -4.22 -5.06 9.07
CA ALA A 55 -4.25 -6.50 9.22
C ALA A 55 -5.69 -7.04 9.19
N GLN A 56 -5.85 -8.18 8.52
CA GLN A 56 -7.14 -8.87 8.38
C GLN A 56 -7.02 -10.38 8.62
N THR A 57 -5.96 -10.84 9.27
CA THR A 57 -5.59 -12.26 9.29
C THR A 57 -6.16 -13.07 10.46
N SER A 58 -6.46 -12.45 11.58
CA SER A 58 -7.02 -13.11 12.76
C SER A 58 -7.86 -12.15 13.60
N THR A 59 -8.58 -12.66 14.60
CA THR A 59 -9.41 -11.84 15.50
C THR A 59 -8.60 -10.73 16.20
N LEU A 60 -7.38 -11.05 16.66
CA LEU A 60 -6.50 -10.08 17.32
C LEU A 60 -5.86 -9.11 16.32
N TYR A 61 -5.55 -9.59 15.12
CA TYR A 61 -4.86 -8.82 14.07
C TYR A 61 -5.82 -8.32 12.98
N ASN A 62 -7.11 -8.28 13.25
CA ASN A 62 -8.12 -7.76 12.34
C ASN A 62 -8.57 -6.39 12.81
N ASP A 63 -8.03 -5.35 12.18
CA ASP A 63 -8.27 -3.97 12.58
C ASP A 63 -9.73 -3.55 12.38
N VAL A 64 -10.41 -4.05 11.36
CA VAL A 64 -11.84 -3.79 11.14
C VAL A 64 -12.67 -4.41 12.25
N TYR A 65 -12.41 -5.68 12.57
CA TYR A 65 -13.09 -6.38 13.64
C TYR A 65 -12.90 -5.69 14.99
N ASN A 66 -11.66 -5.33 15.32
CA ASN A 66 -11.34 -4.64 16.56
C ASN A 66 -12.02 -3.27 16.66
N SER A 67 -12.08 -2.54 15.54
CA SER A 67 -12.78 -1.24 15.50
C SER A 67 -14.28 -1.35 15.75
N ILE A 68 -14.89 -2.46 15.31
CA ILE A 68 -16.34 -2.72 15.53
C ILE A 68 -16.58 -3.26 16.93
N LYS A 69 -15.70 -4.15 17.43
CA LYS A 69 -15.86 -4.81 18.74
C LYS A 69 -15.57 -3.86 19.90
N THR A 70 -14.73 -2.84 19.70
CA THR A 70 -14.33 -1.92 20.77
C THR A 70 -15.53 -1.21 21.36
N THR A 71 -15.64 -1.25 22.69
CA THR A 71 -16.71 -0.56 23.40
C THR A 71 -16.61 0.96 23.22
N PRO A 72 -17.75 1.67 23.04
CA PRO A 72 -17.76 3.14 22.95
C PRO A 72 -17.25 3.83 24.22
N LEU A 73 -17.18 3.11 25.34
CA LEU A 73 -16.69 3.62 26.63
C LEU A 73 -15.15 3.67 26.70
N LEU A 74 -14.45 3.03 25.75
CA LEU A 74 -12.99 3.08 25.70
C LEU A 74 -12.51 4.43 25.14
N PRO A 75 -11.80 5.25 25.91
CA PRO A 75 -11.27 6.51 25.43
C PRO A 75 -10.26 6.29 24.30
N MET A 76 -10.22 7.19 23.34
CA MET A 76 -9.20 7.16 22.30
C MET A 76 -7.83 7.68 22.79
N HIS A 77 -7.88 8.66 23.69
CA HIS A 77 -6.69 9.30 24.28
C HIS A 77 -6.80 9.33 25.81
N ASN A 78 -5.66 9.28 26.48
CA ASN A 78 -5.56 9.47 27.91
C ASN A 78 -5.56 10.98 28.28
N ALA A 79 -5.43 11.29 29.56
CA ALA A 79 -5.43 12.68 30.05
C ALA A 79 -4.23 13.51 29.53
N GLU A 80 -3.17 12.86 29.18
CA GLU A 80 -1.93 13.46 28.64
C GLU A 80 -2.03 13.69 27.11
N GLY A 81 -3.12 13.22 26.47
CA GLY A 81 -3.33 13.34 25.02
C GLY A 81 -2.65 12.25 24.19
N GLU A 82 -2.04 11.24 24.82
CA GLU A 82 -1.46 10.08 24.18
C GLU A 82 -2.56 9.04 23.85
N LEU A 83 -2.28 8.10 22.95
CA LEU A 83 -3.23 7.04 22.66
C LEU A 83 -3.42 6.13 23.88
N PHE A 84 -4.66 5.97 24.27
CA PHE A 84 -5.06 5.15 25.41
C PHE A 84 -4.58 3.72 25.25
N ASP A 85 -3.78 3.23 26.19
CA ASP A 85 -3.16 1.90 26.15
C ASP A 85 -3.67 0.98 27.30
N TYR A 86 -3.07 -0.19 27.45
CA TYR A 86 -3.43 -1.14 28.49
C TYR A 86 -3.08 -0.64 29.89
N HIS A 87 -2.02 0.15 30.03
CA HIS A 87 -1.63 0.72 31.31
C HIS A 87 -2.70 1.71 31.82
N ASP A 88 -3.21 2.55 30.90
CA ASP A 88 -4.31 3.45 31.19
C ASP A 88 -5.59 2.66 31.58
N MET A 89 -5.86 1.53 30.89
CA MET A 89 -6.98 0.64 31.24
C MET A 89 -6.90 0.13 32.68
N GLN A 90 -5.74 -0.28 33.13
CA GLN A 90 -5.54 -0.75 34.53
C GLN A 90 -5.86 0.34 35.55
N GLN A 91 -5.56 1.59 35.24
CA GLN A 91 -5.81 2.71 36.15
C GLN A 91 -7.30 3.03 36.32
N THR A 92 -8.13 2.68 35.30
CA THR A 92 -9.59 2.91 35.40
C THR A 92 -10.30 1.99 36.37
N GLY A 93 -9.67 0.87 36.76
CA GLY A 93 -10.31 -0.17 37.57
C GLY A 93 -11.42 -0.93 36.84
N TRP A 94 -11.61 -0.74 35.55
CA TRP A 94 -12.62 -1.43 34.77
C TRP A 94 -12.12 -2.81 34.32
N VAL A 95 -13.03 -3.77 34.27
CA VAL A 95 -12.73 -5.09 33.68
C VAL A 95 -13.00 -5.02 32.19
N TYR A 96 -11.96 -5.22 31.41
CA TYR A 96 -12.05 -5.28 29.95
C TYR A 96 -12.13 -6.73 29.49
N ASP A 97 -12.91 -6.95 28.45
CA ASP A 97 -13.07 -8.24 27.82
C ASP A 97 -11.80 -8.64 27.03
N ASP A 98 -11.72 -9.91 26.65
CA ASP A 98 -10.56 -10.47 25.94
C ASP A 98 -10.20 -9.70 24.67
N LYS A 99 -8.92 -9.47 24.51
CA LYS A 99 -8.31 -8.84 23.30
C LYS A 99 -8.88 -7.45 22.99
N GLN A 100 -9.42 -6.78 23.98
CA GLN A 100 -9.80 -5.38 23.82
C GLN A 100 -8.56 -4.49 23.93
N GLY A 101 -8.52 -3.50 23.08
CA GLY A 101 -7.49 -2.50 23.05
C GLY A 101 -7.92 -1.33 22.18
N ASN A 102 -7.21 -0.24 22.25
CA ASN A 102 -7.43 0.89 21.37
C ASN A 102 -7.08 0.50 19.92
N PRO A 103 -8.08 0.38 19.02
CA PRO A 103 -7.82 -0.06 17.65
C PRO A 103 -6.87 0.87 16.89
N ILE A 104 -6.88 2.17 17.20
CA ILE A 104 -5.99 3.14 16.57
C ILE A 104 -4.53 2.90 17.02
N LEU A 105 -4.32 2.63 18.31
CA LEU A 105 -3.00 2.25 18.82
C LEU A 105 -2.49 0.98 18.14
N MET A 106 -3.33 -0.04 18.01
CA MET A 106 -2.99 -1.30 17.33
C MET A 106 -2.63 -1.07 15.87
N MET A 107 -3.41 -0.28 15.14
CA MET A 107 -3.11 0.08 13.75
C MET A 107 -1.75 0.79 13.63
N GLN A 108 -1.46 1.75 14.50
CA GLN A 108 -0.22 2.52 14.44
C GLN A 108 1.00 1.70 14.83
N LYS A 109 0.91 0.91 15.89
CA LYS A 109 2.05 0.17 16.44
C LYS A 109 2.28 -1.19 15.77
N ALA A 110 1.20 -1.90 15.45
CA ALA A 110 1.31 -3.24 14.88
C ALA A 110 1.35 -3.26 13.35
N HIS A 111 0.52 -2.47 12.69
CA HIS A 111 0.25 -2.63 11.26
C HIS A 111 0.64 -1.42 10.42
N GLY A 112 0.64 -0.22 11.00
CA GLY A 112 0.98 1.01 10.29
C GLY A 112 2.40 1.11 9.77
N LEU A 113 3.28 0.24 10.26
CA LEU A 113 4.67 0.16 9.85
C LEU A 113 4.89 -0.79 8.65
N ASN A 114 3.86 -1.55 8.27
CA ASN A 114 3.90 -2.42 7.11
C ASN A 114 3.80 -1.60 5.83
N LYS A 115 4.81 -1.70 4.97
CA LYS A 115 4.88 -0.95 3.71
C LYS A 115 5.17 -1.88 2.55
N ASN A 116 4.36 -1.74 1.52
CA ASN A 116 4.57 -2.38 0.23
C ASN A 116 4.88 -1.30 -0.81
N ARG A 117 6.06 -1.38 -1.41
CA ARG A 117 6.51 -0.48 -2.48
C ARG A 117 6.62 -1.26 -3.77
N THR A 118 6.00 -0.76 -4.81
CA THR A 118 6.05 -1.39 -6.13
C THR A 118 6.49 -0.39 -7.17
N TYR A 119 7.48 -0.79 -7.96
CA TYR A 119 7.93 -0.08 -9.15
C TYR A 119 7.57 -0.91 -10.37
N GLY A 120 7.00 -0.29 -11.37
CA GLY A 120 6.69 -0.95 -12.61
C GLY A 120 7.10 -0.12 -13.82
N LEU A 121 7.66 -0.81 -14.81
CA LEU A 121 7.99 -0.27 -16.11
C LEU A 121 7.34 -1.15 -17.17
N ASN A 122 6.50 -0.55 -18.01
CA ASN A 122 6.04 -1.17 -19.23
C ASN A 122 6.60 -0.34 -20.41
N ALA A 123 7.36 -0.98 -21.25
CA ALA A 123 7.97 -0.36 -22.43
C ALA A 123 7.51 -1.13 -23.66
N THR A 124 7.02 -0.45 -24.66
CA THR A 124 6.68 -1.02 -25.96
C THR A 124 7.33 -0.16 -27.04
N ALA A 125 8.08 -0.78 -27.90
CA ALA A 125 8.62 -0.13 -29.11
C ALA A 125 8.05 -0.84 -30.33
N TYR A 126 7.79 -0.11 -31.40
CA TYR A 126 7.38 -0.69 -32.67
C TYR A 126 8.13 -0.07 -33.83
N LEU A 127 8.29 -0.87 -34.87
CA LEU A 127 8.80 -0.48 -36.17
C LEU A 127 7.72 -0.79 -37.21
N GLU A 128 7.36 0.19 -38.00
CA GLU A 128 6.47 0.05 -39.14
C GLU A 128 7.25 0.42 -40.43
N VAL A 129 7.19 -0.46 -41.43
CA VAL A 129 7.84 -0.27 -42.72
C VAL A 129 6.82 -0.48 -43.82
N GLU A 130 6.72 0.49 -44.75
CA GLU A 130 5.88 0.45 -45.94
C GLU A 130 6.76 0.57 -47.19
N PRO A 131 7.45 -0.52 -47.62
CA PRO A 131 8.36 -0.47 -48.73
C PRO A 131 7.67 -0.23 -50.08
N ILE A 132 6.47 -0.75 -50.23
CA ILE A 132 5.60 -0.61 -51.41
C ILE A 132 4.25 -0.09 -50.92
N LYS A 133 3.59 0.76 -51.69
CA LYS A 133 2.29 1.32 -51.41
C LYS A 133 1.29 0.21 -51.02
N ASN A 134 0.61 0.38 -49.90
CA ASN A 134 -0.37 -0.56 -49.34
C ASN A 134 0.25 -1.89 -48.80
N LEU A 135 1.58 -2.04 -48.76
CA LEU A 135 2.23 -3.18 -48.11
C LEU A 135 2.92 -2.71 -46.84
N LYS A 136 2.26 -2.90 -45.71
CA LYS A 136 2.74 -2.51 -44.39
C LYS A 136 3.19 -3.73 -43.61
N TRP A 137 4.41 -3.64 -43.08
CA TRP A 137 4.92 -4.58 -42.10
C TRP A 137 5.12 -3.86 -40.79
N ARG A 138 4.59 -4.41 -39.69
CA ARG A 138 4.75 -3.86 -38.35
C ARG A 138 5.27 -4.92 -37.42
N SER A 139 6.35 -4.60 -36.73
CA SER A 139 6.91 -5.40 -35.65
C SER A 139 6.86 -4.60 -34.36
N SER A 140 6.55 -5.27 -33.25
CA SER A 140 6.53 -4.64 -31.94
C SER A 140 7.23 -5.51 -30.92
N PHE A 141 7.94 -4.86 -30.02
CA PHE A 141 8.61 -5.47 -28.87
C PHE A 141 8.05 -4.83 -27.61
N SER A 142 7.64 -5.67 -26.65
CA SER A 142 7.14 -5.20 -25.36
C SER A 142 7.95 -5.81 -24.22
N TYR A 143 8.34 -4.95 -23.29
CA TYR A 143 9.05 -5.33 -22.08
C TYR A 143 8.24 -4.85 -20.85
N ARG A 144 8.06 -5.75 -19.89
CA ARG A 144 7.43 -5.44 -18.62
C ARG A 144 8.31 -5.86 -17.48
N MET A 145 8.55 -4.94 -16.56
CA MET A 145 9.25 -5.20 -15.32
C MET A 145 8.38 -4.70 -14.16
N THR A 146 8.27 -5.53 -13.13
CA THR A 146 7.62 -5.16 -11.87
C THR A 146 8.51 -5.63 -10.73
N ASN A 147 8.87 -4.71 -9.85
CA ASN A 147 9.63 -5.00 -8.65
C ASN A 147 8.82 -4.55 -7.44
N SER A 148 8.59 -5.47 -6.51
CA SER A 148 7.85 -5.20 -5.27
C SER A 148 8.74 -5.49 -4.08
N SER A 149 8.76 -4.56 -3.14
CA SER A 149 9.48 -4.67 -1.86
C SER A 149 8.48 -4.52 -0.73
N TYR A 150 8.40 -5.55 0.10
CA TYR A 150 7.56 -5.55 1.30
C TYR A 150 8.43 -5.44 2.55
N ARG A 151 8.04 -4.54 3.44
CA ARG A 151 8.64 -4.41 4.77
C ARG A 151 7.55 -4.51 5.81
N SER A 152 7.71 -5.42 6.75
CA SER A 152 6.84 -5.57 7.91
C SER A 152 7.61 -5.25 9.19
N LEU A 153 7.02 -4.43 10.02
CA LEU A 153 7.54 -4.12 11.35
C LEU A 153 6.35 -4.00 12.30
N THR A 154 6.42 -4.74 13.41
CA THR A 154 5.47 -4.59 14.52
C THR A 154 6.21 -4.01 15.70
N ALA A 155 5.83 -2.82 16.16
CA ALA A 155 6.34 -2.28 17.41
C ALA A 155 5.66 -2.99 18.59
N PRO A 156 6.32 -3.14 19.73
CA PRO A 156 5.70 -3.71 20.92
C PRO A 156 4.53 -2.85 21.40
N TYR A 157 3.43 -3.49 21.74
CA TYR A 157 2.26 -2.86 22.36
C TYR A 157 1.60 -3.82 23.33
N GLN A 158 0.79 -3.30 24.22
CA GLN A 158 0.04 -4.09 25.20
C GLN A 158 -1.44 -4.08 24.87
N ALA A 159 -2.06 -5.23 25.01
CA ALA A 159 -3.50 -5.42 24.87
C ALA A 159 -4.02 -6.29 26.01
N ALA A 160 -5.28 -6.11 26.40
CA ALA A 160 -5.94 -6.96 27.36
C ALA A 160 -6.06 -8.40 26.84
N THR A 161 -5.89 -9.37 27.76
CA THR A 161 -6.10 -10.79 27.49
C THR A 161 -7.27 -11.33 28.32
N ASN A 162 -7.74 -12.55 28.01
CA ASN A 162 -8.85 -13.23 28.69
C ASN A 162 -8.71 -13.32 30.22
N GLU A 163 -7.51 -13.27 30.73
CA GLU A 163 -7.21 -13.45 32.15
C GLU A 163 -6.95 -12.12 32.88
N GLY A 164 -7.26 -10.98 32.25
CA GLY A 164 -6.96 -9.66 32.82
C GLY A 164 -5.47 -9.35 32.92
N SER A 165 -4.62 -10.19 32.32
CA SER A 165 -3.18 -9.96 32.27
C SER A 165 -2.78 -9.29 30.94
N ALA A 166 -1.76 -8.44 31.00
CA ALA A 166 -1.20 -7.82 29.81
C ALA A 166 -0.51 -8.85 28.92
N SER A 167 -0.93 -8.95 27.67
CA SER A 167 -0.16 -9.68 26.66
C SER A 167 0.86 -8.74 26.02
N TYR A 168 2.10 -9.09 26.14
CA TYR A 168 3.20 -8.39 25.45
C TYR A 168 3.35 -8.95 24.04
N ILE A 169 3.05 -8.14 23.03
CA ILE A 169 3.36 -8.51 21.67
C ILE A 169 4.75 -7.95 21.34
N VAL A 170 5.70 -8.88 21.22
CA VAL A 170 7.08 -8.56 20.87
C VAL A 170 7.17 -8.12 19.42
N ALA A 171 7.93 -7.07 19.15
CA ALA A 171 8.21 -6.63 17.80
C ALA A 171 8.86 -7.74 16.97
N GLN A 172 8.26 -8.09 15.85
CA GLN A 172 8.87 -8.96 14.83
C GLN A 172 9.16 -8.12 13.58
N SER A 173 10.42 -8.08 13.18
CA SER A 173 10.82 -7.49 11.91
C SER A 173 11.13 -8.60 10.91
N SER A 174 10.44 -8.63 9.78
CA SER A 174 10.83 -9.41 8.62
C SER A 174 11.09 -8.46 7.46
N ALA A 175 12.28 -8.48 6.91
CA ALA A 175 12.62 -7.83 5.64
C ALA A 175 12.85 -8.94 4.60
N LEU A 176 12.12 -8.87 3.49
CA LEU A 176 12.38 -9.62 2.26
C LEU A 176 12.85 -8.63 1.18
#